data_01e2049b5ef9f8c567b8467be9a158bb
#
_entry.id   01e2049b5ef9f8c567b8467be9a158bb
#
_cell.length_a   1.000
_cell.length_b   1.000
_cell.length_c   1.000
_cell.angle_alpha   90.00
_cell.angle_beta   90.00
_cell.angle_gamma   90.00
#
_symmetry.space_group_name_H-M   'P 1'
#
loop_
_entity.id
_entity.type
_entity.pdbx_description
1 polymer ?
#
loop_
_entity_poly.entity_id
_entity_poly.type
_entity_poly.pdbx_seq_one_letter_code
_entity_poly.pdbx_strand_id
1 'polypeptide(L)'
;MPESPAAEGIRGSAGLVPASPAREQTGAATGEVTVDDVPVILVHGFASSYERNWREPGWTDLLRDEGREVIGVDLLGHGQAARPRDPAAYASLEQSVLTALPGTGQVDAVGFSLGAQVLLRAAAAAPGRFRRIAVAGTGDGVFAGTDPEPAARAVGTGQADEAAGPVAAALAHFARAPGNDRAALAACLRRPHAPLTEAEVGAIRARVLVVLGDRDFAGPADRLVAALPDARLVLLPGTDHFGTLRDFRFVQAALDFVCRGDAGEGNPASGR
;
A
#
# COMPACT_ATOMS: atom_id res chain seq x y z
N MET A 1 74.37 -13.72 2.94
CA MET A 1 75.22 -14.89 2.83
C MET A 1 75.49 -15.47 4.24
N PRO A 2 75.34 -16.74 4.47
CA PRO A 2 74.97 -17.92 3.67
C PRO A 2 73.67 -18.59 4.20
N GLU A 3 73.13 -19.55 3.71
CA GLU A 3 73.19 -20.61 2.72
C GLU A 3 72.02 -21.55 2.95
N SER A 4 71.39 -21.97 1.89
CA SER A 4 70.44 -23.08 1.86
C SER A 4 71.21 -24.41 1.86
N PRO A 5 70.62 -25.56 2.29
CA PRO A 5 70.40 -26.66 1.34
C PRO A 5 69.07 -27.36 1.51
N ALA A 6 68.40 -27.63 0.42
CA ALA A 6 68.27 -28.84 -0.39
C ALA A 6 67.57 -30.05 0.25
N ALA A 7 66.39 -30.31 -0.33
CA ALA A 7 65.76 -31.51 -0.87
C ALA A 7 66.01 -32.89 -0.20
N GLU A 8 64.91 -33.60 0.04
CA GLU A 8 64.77 -34.99 -0.37
C GLU A 8 63.32 -35.44 -0.23
N GLY A 9 62.78 -36.05 -1.14
CA GLY A 9 61.60 -36.63 -1.54
C GLY A 9 61.31 -38.02 -0.96
N ILE A 10 60.04 -38.29 -0.77
CA ILE A 10 59.51 -39.67 -0.65
C ILE A 10 58.23 -39.78 -1.44
N ARG A 11 58.21 -40.74 -2.36
CA ARG A 11 57.05 -41.20 -3.13
C ARG A 11 56.16 -42.11 -2.24
N GLY A 12 54.86 -42.01 -2.38
CA GLY A 12 53.96 -42.94 -1.69
C GLY A 12 52.55 -42.91 -2.26
N SER A 13 52.32 -43.86 -3.16
CA SER A 13 51.12 -44.65 -3.53
C SER A 13 49.74 -43.93 -3.64
N ALA A 14 49.23 -44.07 -4.84
CA ALA A 14 47.85 -43.85 -5.24
C ALA A 14 46.88 -44.77 -4.48
N GLY A 15 45.89 -44.17 -3.83
CA GLY A 15 44.68 -44.84 -3.34
C GLY A 15 43.49 -44.39 -4.17
N LEU A 16 42.92 -45.28 -4.97
CA LEU A 16 41.65 -45.10 -5.67
C LEU A 16 40.54 -44.90 -4.64
N VAL A 17 39.83 -43.78 -4.72
CA VAL A 17 38.56 -43.57 -4.04
C VAL A 17 37.45 -43.82 -5.07
N PRO A 18 36.43 -44.66 -4.77
CA PRO A 18 35.37 -44.96 -5.71
C PRO A 18 34.45 -43.73 -5.91
N ALA A 19 34.03 -43.49 -7.17
CA ALA A 19 33.08 -42.49 -7.58
C ALA A 19 31.73 -42.73 -6.93
N SER A 20 31.19 -41.69 -6.24
CA SER A 20 29.80 -41.65 -5.81
C SER A 20 28.88 -41.49 -7.02
N PRO A 21 27.68 -42.09 -7.02
CA PRO A 21 26.77 -42.02 -8.15
C PRO A 21 26.23 -40.63 -8.36
N ALA A 22 26.13 -40.25 -9.64
CA ALA A 22 25.50 -39.02 -10.10
C ALA A 22 24.05 -38.90 -9.58
N ARG A 23 23.76 -37.82 -8.90
CA ARG A 23 22.36 -37.39 -8.68
C ARG A 23 21.77 -37.03 -10.02
N GLU A 24 20.77 -37.77 -10.45
CA GLU A 24 19.87 -37.39 -11.52
C GLU A 24 19.22 -36.04 -11.17
N GLN A 25 19.49 -35.05 -11.98
CA GLN A 25 18.71 -33.78 -11.98
C GLN A 25 17.39 -34.07 -12.65
N THR A 26 16.38 -34.39 -11.86
CA THR A 26 15.01 -34.45 -12.31
C THR A 26 14.42 -33.03 -12.31
N GLY A 27 13.98 -32.58 -13.48
CA GLY A 27 12.87 -31.68 -13.66
C GLY A 27 13.15 -30.20 -13.33
N ALA A 28 13.31 -29.38 -14.37
CA ALA A 28 13.01 -27.97 -14.29
C ALA A 28 11.55 -27.81 -13.82
N ALA A 29 11.34 -27.45 -12.56
CA ALA A 29 10.07 -26.97 -12.09
C ALA A 29 9.82 -25.63 -12.79
N THR A 30 8.88 -25.60 -13.73
CA THR A 30 8.18 -24.38 -14.13
C THR A 30 7.48 -23.91 -12.87
N GLY A 31 8.10 -22.97 -12.13
CA GLY A 31 7.51 -22.41 -10.93
C GLY A 31 6.22 -21.70 -11.32
N GLU A 32 5.09 -22.35 -11.07
CA GLU A 32 3.84 -21.65 -10.89
C GLU A 32 4.09 -20.62 -9.80
N VAL A 33 3.97 -19.33 -10.15
CA VAL A 33 4.01 -18.25 -9.17
C VAL A 33 2.85 -18.50 -8.21
N THR A 34 3.14 -19.03 -7.04
CA THR A 34 2.13 -19.24 -6.01
C THR A 34 1.59 -17.87 -5.60
N VAL A 35 0.32 -17.80 -5.21
CA VAL A 35 -0.33 -16.52 -4.79
C VAL A 35 0.49 -15.83 -3.68
N ASP A 36 1.29 -16.60 -2.95
CA ASP A 36 2.06 -16.18 -1.79
C ASP A 36 3.34 -15.38 -2.13
N ASP A 37 3.83 -15.46 -3.37
CA ASP A 37 5.09 -14.77 -3.79
C ASP A 37 4.90 -13.28 -4.17
N VAL A 38 3.66 -12.79 -4.24
CA VAL A 38 3.38 -11.40 -4.59
C VAL A 38 3.34 -10.54 -3.32
N PRO A 39 4.24 -9.56 -3.13
CA PRO A 39 4.27 -8.75 -1.92
C PRO A 39 3.05 -7.81 -1.83
N VAL A 40 2.69 -7.42 -0.60
CA VAL A 40 1.61 -6.47 -0.33
C VAL A 40 2.18 -5.14 0.14
N ILE A 41 1.87 -4.07 -0.60
CA ILE A 41 2.19 -2.69 -0.20
C ILE A 41 1.07 -2.13 0.68
N LEU A 42 1.45 -1.53 1.82
CA LEU A 42 0.54 -0.87 2.76
C LEU A 42 0.80 0.64 2.79
N VAL A 43 -0.24 1.44 2.47
CA VAL A 43 -0.14 2.90 2.37
C VAL A 43 -1.14 3.58 3.30
N HIS A 44 -0.61 4.34 4.26
CA HIS A 44 -1.38 4.95 5.35
C HIS A 44 -2.14 6.22 4.95
N GLY A 45 -3.07 6.65 5.82
CA GLY A 45 -3.83 7.88 5.67
C GLY A 45 -3.06 9.15 6.12
N PHE A 46 -3.67 10.31 5.89
CA PHE A 46 -3.11 11.60 6.29
C PHE A 46 -2.80 11.67 7.79
N ALA A 47 -1.73 12.36 8.14
CA ALA A 47 -1.23 12.57 9.51
C ALA A 47 -0.94 11.28 10.29
N SER A 48 -0.74 10.16 9.60
CA SER A 48 -0.41 8.86 10.16
C SER A 48 0.95 8.36 9.66
N SER A 49 1.18 7.06 9.74
CA SER A 49 2.38 6.38 9.26
C SER A 49 2.08 4.90 8.99
N TYR A 50 2.99 4.20 8.32
CA TYR A 50 2.94 2.73 8.22
C TYR A 50 2.80 2.09 9.60
N GLU A 51 3.60 2.54 10.57
CA GLU A 51 3.56 2.04 11.95
C GLU A 51 2.16 2.12 12.55
N ARG A 52 1.54 3.31 12.51
CA ARG A 52 0.27 3.58 13.19
C ARG A 52 -0.95 2.98 12.50
N ASN A 53 -0.99 2.98 11.17
CA ASN A 53 -2.17 2.46 10.46
C ASN A 53 -2.11 0.95 10.26
N TRP A 54 -0.91 0.36 10.19
CA TRP A 54 -0.78 -1.01 9.72
C TRP A 54 -0.06 -1.94 10.68
N ARG A 55 1.09 -1.52 11.24
CA ARG A 55 1.87 -2.39 12.11
C ARG A 55 1.29 -2.50 13.51
N GLU A 56 1.06 -1.37 14.19
CA GLU A 56 0.49 -1.36 15.55
C GLU A 56 -0.89 -2.04 15.63
N PRO A 57 -1.82 -1.88 14.65
CA PRO A 57 -3.09 -2.60 14.66
C PRO A 57 -3.00 -4.07 14.25
N GLY A 58 -1.82 -4.58 13.87
CA GLY A 58 -1.60 -5.99 13.56
C GLY A 58 -1.79 -6.39 12.10
N TRP A 59 -2.06 -5.49 11.17
CA TRP A 59 -2.24 -5.80 9.75
C TRP A 59 -1.02 -6.51 9.14
N THR A 60 0.18 -6.06 9.51
CA THR A 60 1.43 -6.65 9.04
C THR A 60 1.56 -8.11 9.43
N ASP A 61 1.17 -8.43 10.66
CA ASP A 61 1.27 -9.79 11.18
C ASP A 61 0.20 -10.69 10.56
N LEU A 62 -1.04 -10.19 10.39
CA LEU A 62 -2.09 -10.91 9.67
C LEU A 62 -1.68 -11.28 8.24
N LEU A 63 -1.07 -10.36 7.49
CA LEU A 63 -0.59 -10.63 6.14
C LEU A 63 0.56 -11.62 6.12
N ARG A 64 1.47 -11.55 7.09
CA ARG A 64 2.59 -12.51 7.22
C ARG A 64 2.11 -13.90 7.59
N ASP A 65 1.10 -14.01 8.43
CA ASP A 65 0.46 -15.29 8.78
C ASP A 65 -0.21 -15.94 7.55
N GLU A 66 -0.66 -15.13 6.59
CA GLU A 66 -1.14 -15.59 5.27
C GLU A 66 0.02 -15.84 4.27
N GLY A 67 1.29 -15.85 4.71
CA GLY A 67 2.47 -16.11 3.87
C GLY A 67 2.89 -14.93 2.98
N ARG A 68 2.42 -13.70 3.23
CA ARG A 68 2.68 -12.55 2.36
C ARG A 68 3.86 -11.71 2.84
N GLU A 69 4.75 -11.36 1.92
CA GLU A 69 5.73 -10.30 2.16
C GLU A 69 5.03 -8.94 2.24
N VAL A 70 5.41 -8.08 3.20
CA VAL A 70 4.79 -6.78 3.43
C VAL A 70 5.80 -5.66 3.23
N ILE A 71 5.43 -4.71 2.38
CA ILE A 71 6.17 -3.47 2.10
C ILE A 71 5.39 -2.31 2.72
N GLY A 72 5.89 -1.75 3.81
CA GLY A 72 5.31 -0.56 4.44
C GLY A 72 5.83 0.72 3.78
N VAL A 73 4.93 1.65 3.45
CA VAL A 73 5.28 2.93 2.83
C VAL A 73 4.89 4.07 3.76
N ASP A 74 5.87 4.90 4.13
CA ASP A 74 5.60 6.22 4.70
C ASP A 74 5.59 7.25 3.55
N LEU A 75 4.45 7.92 3.40
CA LEU A 75 4.30 8.98 2.40
C LEU A 75 5.17 10.18 2.76
N LEU A 76 5.67 10.89 1.74
CA LEU A 76 6.42 12.14 1.97
C LEU A 76 5.68 13.06 2.94
N GLY A 77 6.38 13.62 3.91
CA GLY A 77 5.81 14.44 4.98
C GLY A 77 5.33 13.67 6.21
N HIS A 78 5.31 12.33 6.18
CA HIS A 78 4.76 11.46 7.20
C HIS A 78 5.79 10.45 7.72
N GLY A 79 5.50 9.87 8.87
CA GLY A 79 6.28 8.77 9.45
C GLY A 79 7.78 9.04 9.49
N GLN A 80 8.57 8.17 8.88
CA GLN A 80 10.02 8.29 8.77
C GLN A 80 10.48 8.97 7.46
N ALA A 81 9.53 9.29 6.53
CA ALA A 81 9.86 9.95 5.29
C ALA A 81 10.32 11.40 5.51
N ALA A 82 11.02 11.98 4.51
CA ALA A 82 11.41 13.38 4.51
C ALA A 82 10.20 14.31 4.66
N ARG A 83 10.37 15.46 5.32
CA ARG A 83 9.30 16.39 5.70
C ARG A 83 9.53 17.79 5.12
N PRO A 84 9.53 17.96 3.79
CA PRO A 84 9.68 19.27 3.18
C PRO A 84 8.49 20.17 3.57
N ARG A 85 8.73 21.49 3.64
CA ARG A 85 7.70 22.47 3.96
C ARG A 85 7.22 23.26 2.73
N ASP A 86 7.80 22.96 1.57
CA ASP A 86 7.37 23.50 0.30
C ASP A 86 6.25 22.61 -0.29
N PRO A 87 5.04 23.14 -0.54
CA PRO A 87 3.95 22.38 -1.18
C PRO A 87 4.35 21.76 -2.52
N ALA A 88 5.23 22.40 -3.30
CA ALA A 88 5.66 21.89 -4.60
C ALA A 88 6.37 20.53 -4.50
N ALA A 89 7.03 20.23 -3.37
CA ALA A 89 7.69 18.94 -3.15
C ALA A 89 6.70 17.75 -3.11
N TYR A 90 5.42 18.00 -2.89
CA TYR A 90 4.37 16.99 -2.78
C TYR A 90 3.54 16.81 -4.06
N ALA A 91 3.94 17.46 -5.17
CA ALA A 91 3.18 17.44 -6.43
C ALA A 91 2.94 16.02 -6.97
N SER A 92 3.91 15.12 -6.75
CA SER A 92 3.86 13.73 -7.20
C SER A 92 3.98 12.78 -5.99
N LEU A 93 3.00 12.83 -5.10
CA LEU A 93 3.04 12.05 -3.84
C LEU A 93 3.02 10.53 -4.09
N GLU A 94 2.48 10.09 -5.23
CA GLU A 94 2.51 8.71 -5.70
C GLU A 94 3.93 8.15 -5.92
N GLN A 95 4.93 9.02 -6.08
CA GLN A 95 6.33 8.58 -6.15
C GLN A 95 6.79 7.88 -4.87
N SER A 96 6.21 8.19 -3.72
CA SER A 96 6.49 7.46 -2.46
C SER A 96 6.14 5.98 -2.59
N VAL A 97 5.10 5.64 -3.35
CA VAL A 97 4.69 4.26 -3.62
C VAL A 97 5.53 3.67 -4.76
N LEU A 98 5.65 4.38 -5.88
CA LEU A 98 6.33 3.88 -7.08
C LEU A 98 7.81 3.54 -6.81
N THR A 99 8.49 4.31 -5.98
CA THR A 99 9.88 4.03 -5.58
C THR A 99 10.03 2.86 -4.61
N ALA A 100 8.96 2.51 -3.89
CA ALA A 100 8.93 1.35 -3.00
C ALA A 100 8.60 0.04 -3.73
N LEU A 101 8.17 0.09 -4.99
CA LEU A 101 7.89 -1.12 -5.78
C LEU A 101 9.16 -1.94 -5.98
N PRO A 102 9.09 -3.28 -5.91
CA PRO A 102 10.19 -4.15 -6.32
C PRO A 102 10.65 -3.83 -7.75
N GLY A 103 11.89 -4.09 -8.09
CA GLY A 103 12.43 -3.81 -9.43
C GLY A 103 11.61 -4.42 -10.57
N THR A 104 11.07 -5.61 -10.37
CA THR A 104 10.23 -6.35 -11.33
C THR A 104 9.01 -6.96 -10.64
N GLY A 105 8.07 -7.46 -11.43
CA GLY A 105 6.86 -8.12 -10.96
C GLY A 105 5.74 -7.16 -10.55
N GLN A 106 4.67 -7.76 -10.07
CA GLN A 106 3.49 -7.07 -9.58
C GLN A 106 3.46 -7.07 -8.05
N VAL A 107 2.66 -6.18 -7.49
CA VAL A 107 2.33 -6.15 -6.07
C VAL A 107 0.82 -6.15 -5.88
N ASP A 108 0.37 -6.61 -4.73
CA ASP A 108 -0.94 -6.25 -4.20
C ASP A 108 -0.79 -5.02 -3.31
N ALA A 109 -1.87 -4.30 -3.07
CA ALA A 109 -1.80 -3.08 -2.27
C ALA A 109 -3.04 -2.89 -1.39
N VAL A 110 -2.84 -2.30 -0.21
CA VAL A 110 -3.94 -1.83 0.65
C VAL A 110 -3.64 -0.38 1.04
N GLY A 111 -4.62 0.50 0.83
CA GLY A 111 -4.48 1.91 1.15
C GLY A 111 -5.70 2.47 1.86
N PHE A 112 -5.45 3.45 2.74
CA PHE A 112 -6.51 4.14 3.45
C PHE A 112 -6.47 5.64 3.20
N SER A 113 -7.63 6.25 2.89
CA SER A 113 -7.82 7.69 2.78
C SER A 113 -6.81 8.34 1.80
N LEU A 114 -5.89 9.20 2.25
CA LEU A 114 -4.82 9.74 1.42
C LEU A 114 -4.01 8.63 0.73
N GLY A 115 -3.68 7.56 1.44
CA GLY A 115 -2.97 6.42 0.87
C GLY A 115 -3.75 5.69 -0.22
N ALA A 116 -5.08 5.62 -0.09
CA ALA A 116 -5.96 5.07 -1.12
C ALA A 116 -5.92 5.92 -2.40
N GLN A 117 -6.01 7.26 -2.28
CA GLN A 117 -5.91 8.18 -3.42
C GLN A 117 -4.54 8.11 -4.10
N VAL A 118 -3.47 8.01 -3.29
CA VAL A 118 -2.09 7.87 -3.79
C VAL A 118 -1.90 6.55 -4.54
N LEU A 119 -2.48 5.45 -4.04
CA LEU A 119 -2.45 4.15 -4.73
C LEU A 119 -3.18 4.18 -6.07
N LEU A 120 -4.35 4.81 -6.15
CA LEU A 120 -5.07 4.95 -7.43
C LEU A 120 -4.23 5.73 -8.44
N ARG A 121 -3.56 6.82 -8.04
CA ARG A 121 -2.64 7.57 -8.89
C ARG A 121 -1.42 6.74 -9.32
N ALA A 122 -0.81 6.02 -8.39
CA ALA A 122 0.32 5.14 -8.69
C ALA A 122 -0.07 4.04 -9.67
N ALA A 123 -1.26 3.45 -9.51
CA ALA A 123 -1.77 2.42 -10.42
C ALA A 123 -2.10 2.95 -11.81
N ALA A 124 -2.64 4.18 -11.92
CA ALA A 124 -2.87 4.85 -13.19
C ALA A 124 -1.54 5.18 -13.91
N ALA A 125 -0.52 5.60 -13.16
CA ALA A 125 0.82 5.90 -13.70
C ALA A 125 1.62 4.65 -14.08
N ALA A 126 1.35 3.50 -13.43
CA ALA A 126 2.05 2.23 -13.66
C ALA A 126 1.06 1.04 -13.78
N PRO A 127 0.21 0.98 -14.82
CA PRO A 127 -0.95 0.06 -14.89
C PRO A 127 -0.61 -1.42 -14.79
N GLY A 128 0.62 -1.82 -15.11
CA GLY A 128 1.05 -3.23 -15.07
C GLY A 128 1.69 -3.67 -13.76
N ARG A 129 1.87 -2.76 -12.79
CA ARG A 129 2.63 -3.03 -11.57
C ARG A 129 1.77 -3.49 -10.38
N PHE A 130 0.47 -3.33 -10.48
CA PHE A 130 -0.47 -3.73 -9.44
C PHE A 130 -1.38 -4.84 -9.93
N ARG A 131 -1.53 -5.89 -9.13
CA ARG A 131 -2.42 -7.02 -9.41
C ARG A 131 -3.79 -6.78 -8.77
N ARG A 132 -3.81 -6.48 -7.47
CA ARG A 132 -5.01 -6.20 -6.68
C ARG A 132 -4.77 -4.99 -5.79
N ILE A 133 -5.77 -4.13 -5.65
CA ILE A 133 -5.69 -2.93 -4.81
C ILE A 133 -6.96 -2.85 -3.96
N ALA A 134 -6.83 -2.95 -2.65
CA ALA A 134 -7.91 -2.62 -1.71
C ALA A 134 -7.75 -1.16 -1.26
N VAL A 135 -8.72 -0.32 -1.57
CA VAL A 135 -8.77 1.08 -1.14
C VAL A 135 -9.92 1.29 -0.18
N ALA A 136 -9.65 1.97 0.93
CA ALA A 136 -10.68 2.28 1.92
C ALA A 136 -10.69 3.78 2.27
N GLY A 137 -11.87 4.31 2.62
CA GLY A 137 -12.02 5.72 2.99
C GLY A 137 -11.75 6.67 1.82
N THR A 138 -12.11 6.28 0.61
CA THR A 138 -12.05 7.12 -0.60
C THR A 138 -13.25 6.83 -1.50
N GLY A 139 -13.69 7.82 -2.25
CA GLY A 139 -14.85 7.73 -3.12
C GLY A 139 -14.77 8.75 -4.25
N ASP A 140 -15.93 9.24 -4.69
CA ASP A 140 -16.08 10.12 -5.87
C ASP A 140 -15.34 11.47 -5.74
N GLY A 141 -14.96 11.84 -4.51
CA GLY A 141 -14.13 13.01 -4.24
C GLY A 141 -12.77 13.01 -4.95
N VAL A 142 -12.28 11.86 -5.44
CA VAL A 142 -11.05 11.78 -6.23
C VAL A 142 -11.14 12.55 -7.56
N PHE A 143 -12.37 12.76 -8.07
CA PHE A 143 -12.67 13.49 -9.30
C PHE A 143 -12.96 14.99 -9.06
N ALA A 144 -12.96 15.43 -7.81
CA ALA A 144 -13.27 16.81 -7.45
C ALA A 144 -12.02 17.55 -6.95
N GLY A 145 -11.89 18.80 -7.39
CA GLY A 145 -10.98 19.75 -6.76
C GLY A 145 -11.60 20.28 -5.46
N THR A 146 -10.80 20.36 -4.42
CA THR A 146 -11.21 20.99 -3.16
C THR A 146 -10.24 22.12 -2.82
N ASP A 147 -10.74 23.19 -2.19
CA ASP A 147 -9.86 24.19 -1.61
C ASP A 147 -9.16 23.57 -0.38
N PRO A 148 -7.83 23.40 -0.41
CA PRO A 148 -7.12 22.79 0.71
C PRO A 148 -6.89 23.76 1.88
N GLU A 149 -7.09 25.08 1.67
CA GLU A 149 -6.61 26.11 2.60
C GLU A 149 -7.25 26.06 3.98
N PRO A 150 -8.57 25.82 4.14
CA PRO A 150 -9.17 25.69 5.46
C PRO A 150 -8.54 24.56 6.29
N ALA A 151 -8.38 23.39 5.66
CA ALA A 151 -7.76 22.23 6.31
C ALA A 151 -6.26 22.43 6.55
N ALA A 152 -5.53 22.98 5.60
CA ALA A 152 -4.09 23.22 5.71
C ALA A 152 -3.77 24.25 6.81
N ARG A 153 -4.58 25.28 6.96
CA ARG A 153 -4.45 26.27 8.04
C ARG A 153 -4.73 25.62 9.40
N ALA A 154 -5.84 24.89 9.51
CA ALA A 154 -6.20 24.19 10.74
C ALA A 154 -5.10 23.22 11.19
N VAL A 155 -4.52 22.44 10.26
CA VAL A 155 -3.40 21.53 10.51
C VAL A 155 -2.15 22.30 10.94
N GLY A 156 -1.77 23.36 10.22
CA GLY A 156 -0.58 24.15 10.51
C GLY A 156 -0.62 24.83 11.89
N THR A 157 -1.75 25.39 12.27
CA THR A 157 -1.96 26.00 13.60
C THR A 157 -2.23 24.96 14.69
N GLY A 158 -2.73 23.78 14.32
CA GLY A 158 -3.23 22.77 15.27
C GLY A 158 -4.60 23.09 15.84
N GLN A 159 -5.30 24.08 15.26
CA GLN A 159 -6.63 24.53 15.66
C GLN A 159 -7.49 24.74 14.42
N ALA A 160 -8.72 24.25 14.47
CA ALA A 160 -9.73 24.56 13.46
C ALA A 160 -10.70 25.61 14.02
N ASP A 161 -11.00 26.63 13.25
CA ASP A 161 -12.13 27.52 13.50
C ASP A 161 -13.44 26.82 13.04
N GLU A 162 -14.58 27.36 13.47
CA GLU A 162 -15.89 26.79 13.09
C GLU A 162 -16.12 26.81 11.57
N ALA A 163 -15.54 27.78 10.86
CA ALA A 163 -15.68 27.93 9.42
C ALA A 163 -14.90 26.87 8.63
N ALA A 164 -13.87 26.25 9.23
CA ALA A 164 -13.08 25.21 8.59
C ALA A 164 -13.83 23.87 8.44
N GLY A 165 -14.88 23.67 9.21
CA GLY A 165 -15.72 22.48 9.17
C GLY A 165 -15.14 21.24 9.88
N PRO A 166 -15.96 20.19 10.01
CA PRO A 166 -15.61 19.01 10.84
C PRO A 166 -14.43 18.20 10.30
N VAL A 167 -14.26 18.13 8.99
CA VAL A 167 -13.13 17.40 8.37
C VAL A 167 -11.80 18.09 8.69
N ALA A 168 -11.73 19.42 8.54
CA ALA A 168 -10.52 20.17 8.88
C ALA A 168 -10.19 20.07 10.37
N ALA A 169 -11.20 20.09 11.24
CA ALA A 169 -11.04 19.88 12.67
C ALA A 169 -10.45 18.50 13.01
N ALA A 170 -10.95 17.45 12.36
CA ALA A 170 -10.44 16.10 12.53
C ALA A 170 -8.98 15.98 12.03
N LEU A 171 -8.66 16.53 10.86
CA LEU A 171 -7.30 16.54 10.32
C LEU A 171 -6.33 17.30 11.25
N ALA A 172 -6.74 18.46 11.78
CA ALA A 172 -5.96 19.23 12.76
C ALA A 172 -5.75 18.44 14.07
N HIS A 173 -6.75 17.68 14.51
CA HIS A 173 -6.64 16.80 15.68
C HIS A 173 -5.58 15.72 15.46
N PHE A 174 -5.64 14.97 14.36
CA PHE A 174 -4.67 13.91 14.05
C PHE A 174 -3.26 14.47 13.81
N ALA A 175 -3.14 15.66 13.21
CA ALA A 175 -1.86 16.30 12.98
C ALA A 175 -1.10 16.66 14.27
N ARG A 176 -1.77 16.76 15.42
CA ARG A 176 -1.14 16.98 16.73
C ARG A 176 -0.50 15.73 17.33
N ALA A 177 -0.69 14.55 16.74
CA ALA A 177 -0.11 13.32 17.24
C ALA A 177 1.43 13.44 17.35
N PRO A 178 2.06 12.89 18.41
CA PRO A 178 3.50 12.93 18.58
C PRO A 178 4.25 12.44 17.34
N GLY A 179 5.35 13.10 17.00
CA GLY A 179 6.17 12.74 15.83
C GLY A 179 5.71 13.34 14.50
N ASN A 180 4.54 13.99 14.40
CA ASN A 180 4.12 14.70 13.22
C ASN A 180 4.74 16.11 13.12
N ASP A 181 5.17 16.54 11.92
CA ASP A 181 5.50 17.93 11.59
C ASP A 181 4.27 18.59 10.93
N ARG A 182 3.56 19.42 11.69
CA ARG A 182 2.34 20.09 11.20
C ARG A 182 2.60 21.02 10.02
N ALA A 183 3.78 21.62 9.93
CA ALA A 183 4.12 22.48 8.80
C ALA A 183 4.30 21.66 7.51
N ALA A 184 4.94 20.50 7.60
CA ALA A 184 5.07 19.55 6.49
C ALA A 184 3.71 18.97 6.09
N LEU A 185 2.86 18.62 7.05
CA LEU A 185 1.49 18.14 6.79
C LEU A 185 0.62 19.21 6.13
N ALA A 186 0.72 20.47 6.57
CA ALA A 186 0.01 21.59 5.93
C ALA A 186 0.51 21.82 4.49
N ALA A 187 1.82 21.70 4.25
CA ALA A 187 2.40 21.76 2.90
C ALA A 187 1.88 20.60 2.01
N CYS A 188 1.78 19.38 2.57
CA CYS A 188 1.20 18.23 1.87
C CYS A 188 -0.25 18.47 1.45
N LEU A 189 -1.07 19.11 2.28
CA LEU A 189 -2.45 19.47 1.91
C LEU A 189 -2.49 20.51 0.78
N ARG A 190 -1.58 21.48 0.78
CA ARG A 190 -1.47 22.54 -0.23
C ARG A 190 -0.82 22.09 -1.54
N ARG A 191 -0.44 20.81 -1.64
CA ARG A 191 0.26 20.30 -2.83
C ARG A 191 -0.48 20.63 -4.11
N PRO A 192 0.22 21.06 -5.17
CA PRO A 192 -0.38 21.21 -6.48
C PRO A 192 -0.66 19.81 -7.06
N HIS A 193 -1.94 19.47 -7.17
CA HIS A 193 -2.38 18.21 -7.80
C HIS A 193 -3.74 18.41 -8.46
N ALA A 194 -3.88 17.89 -9.66
CA ALA A 194 -5.18 17.86 -10.32
C ALA A 194 -6.03 16.70 -9.76
N PRO A 195 -7.36 16.82 -9.77
CA PRO A 195 -8.25 15.67 -9.60
C PRO A 195 -7.91 14.54 -10.57
N LEU A 196 -8.20 13.30 -10.21
CA LEU A 196 -8.14 12.19 -11.16
C LEU A 196 -9.23 12.36 -12.21
N THR A 197 -8.94 11.98 -13.44
CA THR A 197 -9.92 11.86 -14.50
C THR A 197 -10.46 10.45 -14.60
N GLU A 198 -11.66 10.27 -15.17
CA GLU A 198 -12.20 8.93 -15.44
C GLU A 198 -11.31 8.13 -16.40
N ALA A 199 -10.63 8.82 -17.32
CA ALA A 199 -9.69 8.18 -18.24
C ALA A 199 -8.46 7.62 -17.50
N GLU A 200 -7.91 8.35 -16.53
CA GLU A 200 -6.79 7.85 -15.70
C GLU A 200 -7.23 6.67 -14.83
N VAL A 201 -8.41 6.76 -14.20
CA VAL A 201 -8.97 5.66 -13.41
C VAL A 201 -9.29 4.45 -14.29
N GLY A 202 -9.85 4.67 -15.48
CA GLY A 202 -10.13 3.65 -16.49
C GLY A 202 -8.87 2.98 -17.08
N ALA A 203 -7.70 3.57 -16.93
CA ALA A 203 -6.42 2.96 -17.33
C ALA A 203 -5.85 1.98 -16.28
N ILE A 204 -6.40 1.93 -15.08
CA ILE A 204 -5.98 1.02 -14.01
C ILE A 204 -6.33 -0.41 -14.42
N ARG A 205 -5.33 -1.28 -14.46
CA ARG A 205 -5.49 -2.70 -14.85
C ARG A 205 -5.62 -3.64 -13.65
N ALA A 206 -5.34 -3.14 -12.46
CA ALA A 206 -5.52 -3.90 -11.24
C ALA A 206 -7.00 -4.15 -10.96
N ARG A 207 -7.31 -5.27 -10.35
CA ARG A 207 -8.61 -5.46 -9.71
C ARG A 207 -8.68 -4.58 -8.46
N VAL A 208 -9.80 -3.87 -8.27
CA VAL A 208 -9.93 -2.91 -7.17
C VAL A 208 -11.09 -3.27 -6.25
N LEU A 209 -10.80 -3.38 -4.98
CA LEU A 209 -11.80 -3.43 -3.91
C LEU A 209 -11.92 -2.03 -3.31
N VAL A 210 -13.08 -1.41 -3.43
CA VAL A 210 -13.41 -0.16 -2.75
C VAL A 210 -14.19 -0.50 -1.48
N VAL A 211 -13.69 -0.05 -0.31
CA VAL A 211 -14.37 -0.26 0.98
C VAL A 211 -14.71 1.10 1.58
N LEU A 212 -15.97 1.31 1.91
CA LEU A 212 -16.44 2.61 2.40
C LEU A 212 -17.46 2.43 3.53
N GLY A 213 -17.31 3.21 4.59
CA GLY A 213 -18.36 3.31 5.60
C GLY A 213 -19.58 4.05 5.06
N ASP A 214 -20.78 3.63 5.44
CA ASP A 214 -22.03 4.30 5.03
C ASP A 214 -22.20 5.69 5.65
N ARG A 215 -21.36 6.04 6.65
CA ARG A 215 -21.26 7.36 7.28
C ARG A 215 -19.92 8.06 6.98
N ASP A 216 -19.17 7.55 6.02
CA ASP A 216 -17.88 8.15 5.64
C ASP A 216 -18.10 9.41 4.81
N PHE A 217 -17.47 10.51 5.19
CA PHE A 217 -17.54 11.78 4.45
C PHE A 217 -16.87 11.71 3.07
N ALA A 218 -16.05 10.69 2.79
CA ALA A 218 -15.42 10.48 1.50
C ALA A 218 -16.39 9.89 0.45
N GLY A 219 -17.58 9.42 0.87
CA GLY A 219 -18.59 8.89 -0.03
C GLY A 219 -19.38 9.97 -0.80
N PRO A 220 -20.17 9.55 -1.78
CA PRO A 220 -20.31 8.18 -2.30
C PRO A 220 -19.10 7.68 -3.09
N ALA A 221 -19.15 6.42 -3.58
CA ALA A 221 -18.10 5.83 -4.40
C ALA A 221 -18.61 5.23 -5.73
N ASP A 222 -19.85 5.52 -6.10
CA ASP A 222 -20.51 4.91 -7.26
C ASP A 222 -19.81 5.29 -8.57
N ARG A 223 -19.45 6.56 -8.72
CA ARG A 223 -18.72 7.05 -9.90
C ARG A 223 -17.31 6.46 -9.98
N LEU A 224 -16.61 6.35 -8.85
CA LEU A 224 -15.29 5.74 -8.79
C LEU A 224 -15.34 4.28 -9.22
N VAL A 225 -16.28 3.52 -8.68
CA VAL A 225 -16.47 2.10 -9.03
C VAL A 225 -16.86 1.94 -10.49
N ALA A 226 -17.73 2.80 -11.03
CA ALA A 226 -18.14 2.75 -12.44
C ALA A 226 -16.99 3.10 -13.41
N ALA A 227 -16.05 3.96 -13.00
CA ALA A 227 -14.90 4.34 -13.83
C ALA A 227 -13.79 3.29 -13.84
N LEU A 228 -13.72 2.41 -12.85
CA LEU A 228 -12.72 1.34 -12.75
C LEU A 228 -13.12 0.14 -13.63
N PRO A 229 -12.22 -0.43 -14.44
CA PRO A 229 -12.53 -1.57 -15.32
C PRO A 229 -12.93 -2.86 -14.59
N ASP A 230 -12.34 -3.12 -13.42
CA ASP A 230 -12.63 -4.31 -12.59
C ASP A 230 -12.64 -3.87 -11.12
N ALA A 231 -13.82 -3.53 -10.62
CA ALA A 231 -13.98 -3.07 -9.25
C ALA A 231 -15.25 -3.60 -8.60
N ARG A 232 -15.20 -3.74 -7.27
CA ARG A 232 -16.37 -3.98 -6.43
C ARG A 232 -16.38 -3.04 -5.24
N LEU A 233 -17.58 -2.71 -4.75
CA LEU A 233 -17.82 -1.89 -3.57
C LEU A 233 -18.26 -2.77 -2.39
N VAL A 234 -17.66 -2.54 -1.25
CA VAL A 234 -18.12 -3.07 0.04
C VAL A 234 -18.49 -1.90 0.93
N LEU A 235 -19.75 -1.80 1.31
CA LEU A 235 -20.21 -0.81 2.28
C LEU A 235 -20.17 -1.39 3.69
N LEU A 236 -19.68 -0.60 4.64
CA LEU A 236 -19.59 -0.95 6.06
C LEU A 236 -20.71 -0.24 6.83
N PRO A 237 -21.80 -0.95 7.20
CA PRO A 237 -22.91 -0.32 7.90
C PRO A 237 -22.51 0.27 9.25
N GLY A 238 -22.94 1.52 9.50
CA GLY A 238 -22.70 2.24 10.75
C GLY A 238 -21.28 2.77 10.95
N THR A 239 -20.40 2.62 9.95
CA THR A 239 -18.98 2.96 10.04
C THR A 239 -18.72 4.32 9.42
N ASP A 240 -17.97 5.18 10.12
CA ASP A 240 -17.46 6.45 9.62
C ASP A 240 -16.02 6.30 9.08
N HIS A 241 -15.48 7.39 8.57
CA HIS A 241 -14.12 7.42 8.00
C HIS A 241 -13.05 6.87 8.96
N PHE A 242 -13.07 7.30 10.21
CA PHE A 242 -12.04 6.99 11.20
C PHE A 242 -12.22 5.59 11.83
N GLY A 243 -13.45 5.10 11.82
CA GLY A 243 -13.78 3.75 12.26
C GLY A 243 -13.33 2.66 11.28
N THR A 244 -13.21 3.00 9.99
CA THR A 244 -12.93 2.04 8.90
C THR A 244 -11.69 1.17 9.16
N LEU A 245 -10.57 1.74 9.59
CA LEU A 245 -9.33 0.97 9.84
C LEU A 245 -9.44 -0.06 10.97
N ARG A 246 -10.41 0.11 11.87
CA ARG A 246 -10.64 -0.78 13.02
C ARG A 246 -11.86 -1.67 12.82
N ASP A 247 -12.56 -1.51 11.70
CA ASP A 247 -13.70 -2.34 11.38
C ASP A 247 -13.23 -3.71 10.90
N PHE A 248 -13.58 -4.75 11.64
CA PHE A 248 -13.20 -6.12 11.31
C PHE A 248 -13.64 -6.53 9.90
N ARG A 249 -14.77 -6.01 9.42
CA ARG A 249 -15.29 -6.30 8.08
C ARG A 249 -14.38 -5.75 6.99
N PHE A 250 -13.76 -4.57 7.22
CA PHE A 250 -12.73 -4.06 6.32
C PHE A 250 -11.50 -4.96 6.34
N VAL A 251 -11.02 -5.33 7.53
CA VAL A 251 -9.85 -6.22 7.68
C VAL A 251 -10.09 -7.51 6.91
N GLN A 252 -11.23 -8.17 7.16
CA GLN A 252 -11.59 -9.42 6.50
C GLN A 252 -11.69 -9.26 4.97
N ALA A 253 -12.44 -8.25 4.50
CA ALA A 253 -12.64 -8.03 3.06
C ALA A 253 -11.33 -7.77 2.31
N ALA A 254 -10.43 -6.98 2.91
CA ALA A 254 -9.14 -6.67 2.30
C ALA A 254 -8.19 -7.87 2.32
N LEU A 255 -8.10 -8.62 3.43
CA LEU A 255 -7.28 -9.84 3.52
C LEU A 255 -7.77 -10.90 2.53
N ASP A 256 -9.07 -11.18 2.49
CA ASP A 256 -9.63 -12.15 1.53
C ASP A 256 -9.33 -11.73 0.09
N PHE A 257 -9.44 -10.44 -0.21
CA PHE A 257 -9.20 -9.91 -1.55
C PHE A 257 -7.73 -10.01 -1.97
N VAL A 258 -6.78 -9.62 -1.12
CA VAL A 258 -5.36 -9.62 -1.51
C VAL A 258 -4.69 -11.00 -1.33
N CYS A 259 -5.15 -11.84 -0.40
CA CYS A 259 -4.54 -13.13 -0.14
C CYS A 259 -5.21 -14.28 -0.90
N ARG A 260 -6.55 -14.29 -0.98
CA ARG A 260 -7.32 -15.44 -1.51
C ARG A 260 -7.94 -15.19 -2.88
N GLY A 261 -8.05 -13.93 -3.29
CA GLY A 261 -8.75 -13.57 -4.53
C GLY A 261 -10.24 -13.90 -4.43
N ASP A 262 -10.88 -14.19 -5.56
CA ASP A 262 -12.33 -14.48 -5.60
C ASP A 262 -12.71 -15.91 -5.19
N ALA A 263 -11.84 -16.65 -4.53
CA ALA A 263 -12.15 -17.99 -4.03
C ALA A 263 -13.32 -18.03 -3.01
N GLY A 264 -13.82 -16.86 -2.60
CA GLY A 264 -15.00 -16.71 -1.71
C GLY A 264 -16.35 -16.61 -2.41
N GLU A 265 -16.43 -16.55 -3.75
CA GLU A 265 -17.70 -16.59 -4.49
C GLU A 265 -18.13 -18.05 -4.80
N GLY A 266 -18.31 -18.83 -3.74
CA GLY A 266 -19.12 -20.04 -3.80
C GLY A 266 -20.56 -19.62 -4.13
N ASN A 267 -20.98 -19.88 -5.36
CA ASN A 267 -22.33 -19.71 -5.90
C ASN A 267 -23.43 -20.18 -4.92
N PRO A 268 -24.27 -19.30 -4.34
CA PRO A 268 -25.42 -19.73 -3.59
C PRO A 268 -26.62 -19.97 -4.51
N ALA A 269 -26.42 -20.61 -5.67
CA ALA A 269 -27.52 -20.96 -6.57
C ALA A 269 -27.34 -22.35 -7.17
N SER A 270 -27.36 -23.40 -6.33
CA SER A 270 -27.75 -24.74 -6.70
C SER A 270 -28.31 -25.49 -5.48
N GLY A 271 -29.48 -25.06 -5.03
CA GLY A 271 -30.33 -25.77 -4.07
C GLY A 271 -31.76 -25.73 -4.59
N ARG A 272 -32.18 -26.82 -5.17
CA ARG A 272 -33.52 -27.08 -5.65
C ARG A 272 -34.52 -27.05 -4.48
#